data_aee4998dc902a54b14ec4fd113f5d621
#
_entry.id   aee4998dc902a54b14ec4fd113f5d621
#
_cell.length_a   1.000
_cell.length_b   1.000
_cell.length_c   1.000
_cell.angle_alpha   90.00
_cell.angle_beta   90.00
_cell.angle_gamma   90.00
#
_symmetry.space_group_name_H-M   'P 1'
#
loop_
_entity.id
_entity.type
_entity.pdbx_description
1 polymer ?
#
loop_
_entity_poly.entity_id
_entity_poly.type
_entity_poly.pdbx_seq_one_letter_code
_entity_poly.pdbx_strand_id
1 'polypeptide(L)'
;PFKQLFGNDAESRKNLQQYELMYPPMHHPVVRIHPVTGKKSLFVNPQFTIQIAGMGEFESRSLLTDLFDLVKVPEYQYRHQWYDNTMVIWDNRSLQHYAVHDYWPQRRSMERVTIVGDRPQGDGTADQKELRSRKTPHPVDENISHGGHAPNLDMHGEVEI
;
A
#
# COMPACT_ATOMS: atom_id res chain seq x y z
N PRO A 1 -0.65 11.38 -1.07
CA PRO A 1 -1.20 10.39 -1.97
C PRO A 1 -0.18 9.98 -3.02
N PHE A 2 -0.32 8.79 -3.56
CA PHE A 2 0.55 8.18 -4.57
C PHE A 2 0.95 9.12 -5.73
N LYS A 3 0.05 10.01 -6.15
CA LYS A 3 0.31 11.03 -7.18
C LYS A 3 1.52 11.93 -6.90
N GLN A 4 1.87 12.12 -5.65
CA GLN A 4 3.01 12.96 -5.24
C GLN A 4 4.37 12.30 -5.51
N LEU A 5 4.39 11.00 -5.79
CA LEU A 5 5.60 10.25 -6.15
C LEU A 5 6.03 10.49 -7.61
N PHE A 6 5.15 11.06 -8.42
CA PHE A 6 5.44 11.39 -9.81
C PHE A 6 5.74 12.88 -9.94
N GLY A 7 6.77 13.21 -10.70
CA GLY A 7 7.13 14.60 -11.01
C GLY A 7 6.06 15.31 -11.84
N ASN A 8 6.26 16.60 -12.04
CA ASN A 8 5.34 17.45 -12.82
C ASN A 8 5.70 17.56 -14.31
N ASP A 9 6.75 16.89 -14.76
CA ASP A 9 7.15 16.85 -16.15
C ASP A 9 6.20 15.99 -17.01
N ALA A 10 6.32 16.11 -18.33
CA ALA A 10 5.40 15.45 -19.27
C ALA A 10 5.51 13.92 -19.22
N GLU A 11 6.70 13.38 -18.99
CA GLU A 11 6.93 11.93 -18.91
C GLU A 11 6.36 11.36 -17.61
N SER A 12 6.60 12.02 -16.49
CA SER A 12 6.02 11.65 -15.19
C SER A 12 4.50 11.65 -15.22
N ARG A 13 3.87 12.63 -15.88
CA ARG A 13 2.41 12.66 -16.08
C ARG A 13 1.90 11.50 -16.92
N LYS A 14 2.61 11.15 -17.98
CA LYS A 14 2.28 10.00 -18.83
C LYS A 14 2.39 8.70 -18.04
N ASN A 15 3.44 8.55 -17.26
CA ASN A 15 3.66 7.37 -16.40
C ASN A 15 2.57 7.25 -15.32
N LEU A 16 2.18 8.37 -14.69
CA LEU A 16 1.08 8.41 -13.75
C LEU A 16 -0.24 7.97 -14.40
N GLN A 17 -0.55 8.48 -15.60
CA GLN A 17 -1.76 8.13 -16.32
C GLN A 17 -1.79 6.64 -16.67
N GLN A 18 -0.68 6.07 -17.15
CA GLN A 18 -0.57 4.64 -17.40
C GLN A 18 -0.76 3.82 -16.12
N TYR A 19 -0.20 4.30 -15.01
CA TYR A 19 -0.34 3.64 -13.71
C TYR A 19 -1.79 3.68 -13.20
N GLU A 20 -2.49 4.80 -13.34
CA GLU A 20 -3.90 4.93 -12.97
C GLU A 20 -4.82 4.04 -13.81
N LEU A 21 -4.48 3.85 -15.09
CA LEU A 21 -5.20 2.90 -15.96
C LEU A 21 -4.95 1.44 -15.56
N MET A 22 -3.73 1.12 -15.16
CA MET A 22 -3.32 -0.22 -14.76
C MET A 22 -3.83 -0.59 -13.35
N TYR A 23 -3.91 0.39 -12.46
CA TYR A 23 -4.31 0.25 -11.07
C TYR A 23 -5.41 1.26 -10.69
N PRO A 24 -6.63 1.08 -11.20
CA PRO A 24 -7.73 1.97 -10.86
C PRO A 24 -8.05 1.90 -9.37
N PRO A 25 -8.59 2.99 -8.78
CA PRO A 25 -9.03 2.98 -7.40
C PRO A 25 -9.98 1.82 -7.11
N MET A 26 -9.71 1.09 -6.04
CA MET A 26 -10.51 -0.06 -5.60
C MET A 26 -10.96 0.11 -4.16
N HIS A 27 -12.12 -0.45 -3.84
CA HIS A 27 -12.61 -0.46 -2.47
C HIS A 27 -11.97 -1.59 -1.66
N HIS A 28 -11.43 -1.22 -0.50
CA HIS A 28 -10.89 -2.13 0.49
C HIS A 28 -11.49 -1.85 1.86
N PRO A 29 -11.59 -2.84 2.75
CA PRO A 29 -12.02 -2.58 4.12
C PRO A 29 -10.98 -1.72 4.86
N VAL A 30 -11.43 -0.75 5.65
CA VAL A 30 -10.56 0.02 6.56
C VAL A 30 -9.96 -0.91 7.61
N VAL A 31 -10.77 -1.85 8.11
CA VAL A 31 -10.34 -2.92 9.03
C VAL A 31 -10.41 -4.25 8.29
N ARG A 32 -9.26 -4.83 8.05
CA ARG A 32 -9.12 -6.15 7.43
C ARG A 32 -9.11 -7.25 8.48
N ILE A 33 -9.74 -8.38 8.14
CA ILE A 33 -9.60 -9.62 8.92
C ILE A 33 -8.50 -10.46 8.27
N HIS A 34 -7.55 -10.88 9.09
CA HIS A 34 -6.48 -11.76 8.64
C HIS A 34 -7.03 -13.17 8.38
N PRO A 35 -6.87 -13.74 7.18
CA PRO A 35 -7.57 -14.95 6.75
C PRO A 35 -7.15 -16.21 7.54
N VAL A 36 -5.96 -16.21 8.13
CA VAL A 36 -5.43 -17.36 8.87
C VAL A 36 -5.67 -17.21 10.37
N THR A 37 -5.44 -16.01 10.92
CA THR A 37 -5.49 -15.80 12.38
C THR A 37 -6.84 -15.26 12.87
N GLY A 38 -7.70 -14.76 11.98
CA GLY A 38 -8.95 -14.09 12.33
C GLY A 38 -8.77 -12.72 13.02
N LYS A 39 -7.54 -12.28 13.25
CA LYS A 39 -7.27 -11.00 13.90
C LYS A 39 -7.60 -9.82 12.99
N LYS A 40 -8.10 -8.74 13.60
CA LYS A 40 -8.36 -7.47 12.91
C LYS A 40 -7.09 -6.64 12.83
N SER A 41 -6.87 -6.01 11.67
CA SER A 41 -5.79 -5.04 11.45
C SER A 41 -6.28 -3.84 10.66
N LEU A 42 -5.71 -2.66 10.90
CA LEU A 42 -5.95 -1.50 10.05
C LEU A 42 -5.32 -1.73 8.68
N PHE A 43 -6.11 -1.48 7.64
CA PHE A 43 -5.70 -1.68 6.24
C PHE A 43 -5.78 -0.36 5.47
N VAL A 44 -5.25 0.70 6.06
CA VAL A 44 -5.14 2.04 5.49
C VAL A 44 -3.71 2.52 5.62
N ASN A 45 -3.24 3.29 4.64
CA ASN A 45 -1.93 3.92 4.68
C ASN A 45 -1.94 5.26 3.91
N PRO A 46 -1.06 6.20 4.23
CA PRO A 46 -1.06 7.53 3.62
C PRO A 46 -0.69 7.52 2.13
N GLN A 47 -0.02 6.49 1.65
CA GLN A 47 0.45 6.42 0.27
C GLN A 47 -0.66 6.04 -0.71
N PHE A 48 -1.50 5.05 -0.36
CA PHE A 48 -2.47 4.47 -1.28
C PHE A 48 -3.93 4.76 -0.94
N THR A 49 -4.24 5.07 0.32
CA THR A 49 -5.63 5.34 0.71
C THR A 49 -6.04 6.75 0.30
N ILE A 50 -7.10 6.85 -0.49
CA ILE A 50 -7.59 8.11 -1.04
C ILE A 50 -8.67 8.71 -0.14
N GLN A 51 -9.70 7.92 0.19
CA GLN A 51 -10.89 8.37 0.91
C GLN A 51 -11.62 7.18 1.54
N ILE A 52 -12.39 7.43 2.58
CA ILE A 52 -13.35 6.47 3.14
C ILE A 52 -14.67 6.64 2.40
N ALA A 53 -15.12 5.56 1.75
CA ALA A 53 -16.38 5.59 1.00
C ALA A 53 -17.57 5.87 1.93
N GLY A 54 -18.50 6.71 1.45
CA GLY A 54 -19.69 7.09 2.22
C GLY A 54 -19.50 8.24 3.20
N MET A 55 -18.26 8.73 3.38
CA MET A 55 -17.96 9.89 4.23
C MET A 55 -17.75 11.16 3.41
N GLY A 56 -18.07 12.32 3.98
CA GLY A 56 -17.70 13.62 3.42
C GLY A 56 -16.18 13.77 3.34
N GLU A 57 -15.68 14.54 2.38
CA GLU A 57 -14.23 14.69 2.14
C GLU A 57 -13.46 15.13 3.40
N PHE A 58 -13.99 16.14 4.09
CA PHE A 58 -13.36 16.68 5.29
C PHE A 58 -13.32 15.66 6.43
N GLU A 59 -14.45 14.99 6.69
CA GLU A 59 -14.59 13.97 7.73
C GLU A 59 -13.66 12.77 7.45
N SER A 60 -13.68 12.28 6.20
CA SER A 60 -12.80 11.19 5.76
C SER A 60 -11.32 11.55 5.93
N ARG A 61 -10.92 12.76 5.55
CA ARG A 61 -9.54 13.22 5.69
C ARG A 61 -9.12 13.32 7.15
N SER A 62 -9.98 13.86 8.01
CA SER A 62 -9.70 13.95 9.46
C SER A 62 -9.48 12.58 10.06
N LEU A 63 -10.43 11.65 9.85
CA LEU A 63 -10.33 10.28 10.37
C LEU A 63 -9.12 9.53 9.82
N LEU A 64 -8.84 9.64 8.53
CA LEU A 64 -7.66 9.00 7.94
C LEU A 64 -6.36 9.54 8.52
N THR A 65 -6.28 10.83 8.81
CA THR A 65 -5.09 11.42 9.46
C THR A 65 -4.85 10.79 10.82
N ASP A 66 -5.89 10.67 11.65
CA ASP A 66 -5.80 10.03 12.96
C ASP A 66 -5.37 8.56 12.85
N LEU A 67 -5.93 7.83 11.88
CA LEU A 67 -5.56 6.43 11.64
C LEU A 67 -4.13 6.27 11.12
N PHE A 68 -3.66 7.17 10.26
CA PHE A 68 -2.27 7.16 9.77
C PHE A 68 -1.28 7.46 10.89
N ASP A 69 -1.66 8.29 11.86
CA ASP A 69 -0.79 8.64 12.97
C ASP A 69 -0.56 7.50 13.96
N LEU A 70 -1.43 6.48 13.95
CA LEU A 70 -1.21 5.28 14.78
C LEU A 70 0.08 4.53 14.43
N VAL A 71 0.55 4.57 13.18
CA VAL A 71 1.83 3.93 12.82
C VAL A 71 3.04 4.63 13.41
N LYS A 72 2.88 5.87 13.89
CA LYS A 72 3.96 6.65 14.54
C LYS A 72 4.13 6.28 16.01
N VAL A 73 3.20 5.55 16.61
CA VAL A 73 3.26 5.11 18.01
C VAL A 73 4.39 4.09 18.17
N PRO A 74 5.43 4.37 18.97
CA PRO A 74 6.63 3.52 19.05
C PRO A 74 6.34 2.09 19.48
N GLU A 75 5.30 1.87 20.30
CA GLU A 75 4.89 0.56 20.81
C GLU A 75 4.37 -0.37 19.70
N TYR A 76 3.98 0.19 18.55
CA TYR A 76 3.52 -0.58 17.38
C TYR A 76 4.62 -0.75 16.34
N GLN A 77 5.83 -0.23 16.60
CA GLN A 77 6.92 -0.26 15.65
C GLN A 77 7.96 -1.33 16.01
N TYR A 78 8.45 -1.99 14.98
CA TYR A 78 9.66 -2.78 15.05
C TYR A 78 10.68 -2.22 14.06
N ARG A 79 11.82 -1.74 14.55
CA ARG A 79 12.91 -1.23 13.72
C ARG A 79 13.91 -2.34 13.46
N HIS A 80 13.93 -2.84 12.24
CA HIS A 80 14.89 -3.84 11.79
C HIS A 80 16.21 -3.19 11.36
N GLN A 81 17.32 -3.71 11.87
CA GLN A 81 18.65 -3.33 11.41
C GLN A 81 19.17 -4.37 10.42
N TRP A 82 19.53 -3.92 9.23
CA TRP A 82 19.98 -4.77 8.16
C TRP A 82 21.48 -5.08 8.29
N TYR A 83 21.84 -6.32 8.01
CA TYR A 83 23.19 -6.80 7.84
C TYR A 83 23.33 -7.51 6.50
N ASP A 84 24.56 -7.68 5.99
CA ASP A 84 24.81 -8.43 4.76
C ASP A 84 24.22 -9.85 4.85
N ASN A 85 23.63 -10.30 3.76
CA ASN A 85 22.99 -11.61 3.66
C ASN A 85 21.78 -11.82 4.61
N THR A 86 21.15 -10.75 5.08
CA THR A 86 19.93 -10.84 5.86
C THR A 86 18.73 -11.00 4.94
N MET A 87 17.86 -11.97 5.26
CA MET A 87 16.55 -12.13 4.65
C MET A 87 15.48 -11.80 5.68
N VAL A 88 14.52 -10.94 5.33
CA VAL A 88 13.38 -10.59 6.18
C VAL A 88 12.09 -10.95 5.45
N ILE A 89 11.22 -11.66 6.15
CA ILE A 89 9.89 -12.04 5.66
C ILE A 89 8.86 -11.37 6.56
N TRP A 90 7.90 -10.67 5.94
CA TRP A 90 6.79 -10.07 6.66
C TRP A 90 5.46 -10.30 5.96
N ASP A 91 4.40 -10.26 6.73
CA ASP A 91 3.05 -10.45 6.23
C ASP A 91 2.37 -9.09 5.95
N ASN A 92 2.29 -8.72 4.67
CA ASN A 92 1.63 -7.49 4.21
C ASN A 92 0.14 -7.41 4.59
N ARG A 93 -0.45 -8.52 5.02
CA ARG A 93 -1.87 -8.54 5.44
C ARG A 93 -2.08 -7.90 6.80
N SER A 94 -1.05 -7.77 7.61
CA SER A 94 -1.11 -7.24 8.97
C SER A 94 -0.03 -6.20 9.31
N LEU A 95 0.93 -5.98 8.42
CA LEU A 95 2.05 -5.06 8.64
C LEU A 95 2.11 -3.99 7.56
N GLN A 96 2.58 -2.82 7.95
CA GLN A 96 3.09 -1.78 7.07
C GLN A 96 4.60 -1.69 7.27
N HIS A 97 5.33 -1.34 6.22
CA HIS A 97 6.77 -1.18 6.30
C HIS A 97 7.21 0.14 5.66
N TYR A 98 8.29 0.66 6.16
CA TYR A 98 8.89 1.91 5.72
C TYR A 98 10.40 1.76 5.63
N ALA A 99 11.01 2.22 4.52
CA ALA A 99 12.44 2.23 4.37
C ALA A 99 13.01 3.51 4.99
N VAL A 100 13.73 3.37 6.09
CA VAL A 100 14.35 4.52 6.78
C VAL A 100 15.59 4.95 6.00
N HIS A 101 15.73 6.25 5.71
CA HIS A 101 16.82 6.84 4.94
C HIS A 101 18.04 7.20 5.81
N ASP A 102 18.41 6.34 6.76
CA ASP A 102 19.53 6.55 7.68
C ASP A 102 20.85 5.94 7.20
N TYR A 103 20.91 5.43 6.00
CA TYR A 103 22.07 4.80 5.40
C TYR A 103 22.95 5.77 4.58
N TRP A 104 22.48 6.97 4.30
CA TRP A 104 23.25 7.97 3.54
C TRP A 104 24.58 8.32 4.27
N PRO A 105 25.74 8.42 3.57
CA PRO A 105 25.92 8.34 2.09
C PRO A 105 26.21 6.94 1.54
N GLN A 106 26.05 5.87 2.32
CA GLN A 106 26.30 4.50 1.87
C GLN A 106 25.25 4.08 0.81
N ARG A 107 25.69 3.24 -0.09
CA ARG A 107 24.80 2.63 -1.08
C ARG A 107 23.98 1.52 -0.41
N ARG A 108 22.69 1.53 -0.62
CA ARG A 108 21.79 0.44 -0.24
C ARG A 108 21.26 -0.25 -1.49
N SER A 109 21.44 -1.57 -1.57
CA SER A 109 20.88 -2.41 -2.65
C SER A 109 20.06 -3.52 -2.02
N MET A 110 18.81 -3.68 -2.43
CA MET A 110 17.87 -4.65 -1.87
C MET A 110 17.11 -5.34 -3.00
N GLU A 111 16.83 -6.61 -2.80
CA GLU A 111 15.93 -7.37 -3.67
C GLU A 111 14.65 -7.70 -2.91
N ARG A 112 13.53 -7.71 -3.61
CA ARG A 112 12.22 -8.02 -3.04
C ARG A 112 11.41 -8.94 -3.94
N VAL A 113 10.85 -9.97 -3.34
CA VAL A 113 9.84 -10.82 -3.95
C VAL A 113 8.52 -10.63 -3.18
N THR A 114 7.42 -10.45 -3.90
CA THR A 114 6.09 -10.35 -3.31
C THR A 114 5.27 -11.57 -3.74
N ILE A 115 4.71 -12.26 -2.76
CA ILE A 115 3.81 -13.40 -2.99
C ILE A 115 2.40 -12.85 -3.18
N VAL A 116 1.72 -13.32 -4.22
CA VAL A 116 0.31 -12.97 -4.45
C VAL A 116 -0.54 -13.48 -3.31
N GLY A 117 -1.34 -12.59 -2.74
CA GLY A 117 -2.21 -12.88 -1.61
C GLY A 117 -3.69 -12.93 -2.00
N ASP A 118 -4.53 -13.14 -1.00
CA ASP A 118 -5.98 -13.10 -1.11
C ASP A 118 -6.51 -11.65 -1.13
N ARG A 119 -7.74 -11.52 -1.62
CA ARG A 119 -8.44 -10.23 -1.60
C ARG A 119 -8.72 -9.81 -0.15
N PRO A 120 -8.44 -8.55 0.25
CA PRO A 120 -8.75 -8.08 1.59
C PRO A 120 -10.24 -8.23 1.93
N GLN A 121 -10.52 -8.78 3.09
CA GLN A 121 -11.89 -8.95 3.59
C GLN A 121 -12.04 -8.27 4.95
N GLY A 122 -13.18 -7.63 5.18
CA GLY A 122 -13.59 -7.09 6.47
C GLY A 122 -14.57 -8.03 7.19
N ASP A 123 -15.15 -7.55 8.28
CA ASP A 123 -16.04 -8.35 9.15
C ASP A 123 -17.48 -8.56 8.62
N GLY A 124 -17.75 -8.18 7.38
CA GLY A 124 -19.06 -8.41 6.76
C GLY A 124 -20.15 -7.43 7.19
N THR A 125 -19.79 -6.32 7.82
CA THR A 125 -20.74 -5.24 8.11
C THR A 125 -21.40 -4.69 6.83
N ALA A 126 -22.58 -4.09 6.95
CA ALA A 126 -23.54 -3.83 5.87
C ALA A 126 -22.98 -3.22 4.58
N ASP A 127 -21.97 -2.37 4.70
CA ASP A 127 -21.35 -1.67 3.57
C ASP A 127 -20.61 -2.60 2.59
N GLN A 128 -20.21 -3.78 3.02
CA GLN A 128 -19.56 -4.76 2.16
C GLN A 128 -20.53 -5.54 1.26
N LYS A 129 -21.81 -5.62 1.61
CA LYS A 129 -22.81 -6.28 0.77
C LYS A 129 -23.04 -5.51 -0.53
N GLU A 130 -23.04 -4.21 -0.46
CA GLU A 130 -23.25 -3.33 -1.61
C GLU A 130 -22.01 -3.30 -2.52
N LEU A 131 -20.82 -3.31 -1.94
CA LEU A 131 -19.55 -3.37 -2.68
C LEU A 131 -19.30 -4.73 -3.36
N ARG A 132 -19.82 -5.83 -2.79
CA ARG A 132 -19.74 -7.17 -3.41
C ARG A 132 -20.66 -7.33 -4.63
N SER A 133 -21.72 -6.54 -4.72
CA SER A 133 -22.65 -6.58 -5.85
C SER A 133 -22.09 -5.92 -7.12
N ARG A 134 -21.11 -5.03 -6.98
CA ARG A 134 -20.39 -4.44 -8.10
C ARG A 134 -19.26 -5.40 -8.53
N LYS A 135 -19.55 -6.33 -9.42
CA LYS A 135 -18.56 -7.16 -10.11
C LYS A 135 -17.64 -6.25 -10.94
N THR A 136 -16.58 -5.75 -10.33
CA THR A 136 -15.46 -5.21 -11.11
C THR A 136 -14.56 -6.39 -11.48
N PRO A 137 -14.26 -6.59 -12.77
CA PRO A 137 -13.31 -7.62 -13.19
C PRO A 137 -11.96 -7.31 -12.56
N HIS A 138 -11.37 -8.29 -11.91
CA HIS A 138 -9.98 -8.20 -11.47
C HIS A 138 -9.09 -8.34 -12.69
N PRO A 139 -8.17 -7.40 -12.98
CA PRO A 139 -7.31 -7.49 -14.17
C PRO A 139 -6.25 -8.59 -14.12
N VAL A 140 -6.31 -9.51 -13.15
CA VAL A 140 -5.25 -10.50 -12.91
C VAL A 140 -5.56 -11.89 -13.49
N ASP A 141 -6.69 -12.08 -14.19
CA ASP A 141 -7.13 -13.43 -14.55
C ASP A 141 -6.67 -13.94 -15.91
N GLU A 142 -5.88 -13.22 -16.70
CA GLU A 142 -5.25 -13.85 -17.88
C GLU A 142 -3.90 -13.20 -18.22
N ASN A 143 -2.84 -14.01 -18.21
CA ASN A 143 -1.49 -13.75 -18.72
C ASN A 143 -0.50 -12.98 -17.85
N ILE A 144 -0.13 -13.54 -16.71
CA ILE A 144 1.24 -13.35 -16.22
C ILE A 144 2.04 -14.64 -16.49
N SER A 145 2.34 -14.89 -17.73
CA SER A 145 3.49 -15.71 -18.08
C SER A 145 4.74 -14.84 -18.00
N HIS A 146 5.54 -15.10 -16.99
CA HIS A 146 6.99 -14.91 -16.94
C HIS A 146 7.57 -13.53 -17.32
N GLY A 147 8.14 -12.84 -16.33
CA GLY A 147 9.31 -12.01 -16.54
C GLY A 147 9.10 -10.51 -16.73
N GLY A 148 8.16 -9.93 -16.04
CA GLY A 148 8.11 -8.46 -15.87
C GLY A 148 8.88 -8.06 -14.61
N HIS A 149 10.12 -7.64 -14.74
CA HIS A 149 10.76 -6.79 -13.73
C HIS A 149 9.82 -5.61 -13.51
N ALA A 150 9.30 -5.48 -12.29
CA ALA A 150 8.75 -4.20 -11.87
C ALA A 150 9.85 -3.15 -12.13
N PRO A 151 9.55 -2.02 -12.80
CA PRO A 151 10.56 -1.01 -13.00
C PRO A 151 11.17 -0.69 -11.66
N ASN A 152 12.49 -0.74 -11.56
CA ASN A 152 13.24 -0.18 -10.46
C ASN A 152 12.87 1.31 -10.44
N LEU A 153 11.92 1.67 -9.59
CA LEU A 153 11.72 3.04 -9.21
C LEU A 153 12.94 3.40 -8.37
N ASP A 154 13.94 3.96 -9.03
CA ASP A 154 15.00 4.71 -8.37
C ASP A 154 14.29 5.85 -7.64
N MET A 155 13.97 5.58 -6.39
CA MET A 155 13.36 6.56 -5.49
C MET A 155 14.42 7.55 -5.05
N HIS A 156 14.88 8.37 -5.98
CA HIS A 156 15.55 9.63 -5.70
C HIS A 156 14.49 10.73 -5.57
N GLY A 157 13.67 10.63 -4.57
CA GLY A 157 12.70 11.65 -4.20
C GLY A 157 12.79 11.88 -2.71
N GLU A 158 13.24 13.08 -2.34
CA GLU A 158 13.14 13.60 -0.98
C GLU A 158 11.66 13.59 -0.58
N VAL A 159 11.32 12.80 0.43
CA VAL A 159 10.05 12.92 1.12
C VAL A 159 10.37 13.66 2.42
N GLU A 160 10.12 14.96 2.44
CA GLU A 160 9.97 15.68 3.71
C GLU A 160 8.75 15.12 4.45
N ILE A 161 8.98 14.74 5.68
CA ILE A 161 7.96 14.33 6.66
C ILE A 161 7.45 15.58 7.34
#